data_5e2a3e645c0e411f7569a525420e01c0
#
_entry.id   5e2a3e645c0e411f7569a525420e01c0
#
_cell.length_a   1.000
_cell.length_b   1.000
_cell.length_c   1.000
_cell.angle_alpha   90.00
_cell.angle_beta   90.00
_cell.angle_gamma   90.00
#
_symmetry.space_group_name_H-M   'P 1'
#
loop_
_entity.id
_entity.type
_entity.pdbx_description
1 polymer ?
#
loop_
_entity_poly.entity_id
_entity_poly.type
_entity_poly.pdbx_seq_one_letter_code
_entity_poly.pdbx_strand_id
1 'polypeptide(L)'
;MAKILAVDDEPAILEMIESILNKDGHLVTKVSNPLKINMEELHRYDLILLDIMMPGIDGFELCKRIRALVDCPILFLTAKTEENSLVNGLSLGADDYISKPFGVMELRARINA
;
A
#
# COMPACT_ATOMS: atom_id res chain seq x y z
N MET A 1 11.86 -5.59 -12.24
CA MET A 1 10.63 -4.77 -12.40
C MET A 1 9.48 -5.45 -11.69
N ALA A 2 8.76 -4.70 -10.88
CA ALA A 2 7.58 -5.21 -10.18
C ALA A 2 6.33 -4.46 -10.60
N LYS A 3 5.17 -5.13 -10.53
CA LYS A 3 3.86 -4.51 -10.69
C LYS A 3 3.32 -4.20 -9.31
N ILE A 4 3.10 -2.92 -9.04
CA ILE A 4 2.74 -2.42 -7.72
C ILE A 4 1.37 -1.75 -7.78
N LEU A 5 0.49 -2.13 -6.85
CA LEU A 5 -0.78 -1.45 -6.65
C LEU A 5 -0.61 -0.47 -5.49
N ALA A 6 -0.92 0.79 -5.70
CA ALA A 6 -0.89 1.80 -4.65
C ALA A 6 -2.30 2.35 -4.42
N VAL A 7 -2.79 2.22 -3.21
CA VAL A 7 -4.13 2.66 -2.82
C VAL A 7 -4.03 3.73 -1.75
N ASP A 8 -4.47 4.95 -2.06
CA ASP A 8 -4.44 6.10 -1.16
C ASP A 8 -5.46 7.11 -1.65
N ASP A 9 -6.23 7.71 -0.75
CA ASP A 9 -7.25 8.69 -1.12
C ASP A 9 -6.67 10.06 -1.49
N GLU A 10 -5.38 10.26 -1.29
CA GLU A 10 -4.68 11.49 -1.66
C GLU A 10 -3.95 11.33 -2.99
N PRO A 11 -4.46 11.91 -4.09
CA PRO A 11 -3.80 11.77 -5.40
C PRO A 11 -2.36 12.23 -5.43
N ALA A 12 -2.01 13.26 -4.64
CA ALA A 12 -0.63 13.76 -4.57
C ALA A 12 0.34 12.70 -4.05
N ILE A 13 -0.08 11.89 -3.09
CA ILE A 13 0.73 10.79 -2.56
C ILE A 13 0.93 9.72 -3.64
N LEU A 14 -0.12 9.38 -4.37
CA LEU A 14 -0.05 8.38 -5.44
C LEU A 14 0.90 8.83 -6.55
N GLU A 15 0.84 10.11 -6.93
CA GLU A 15 1.75 10.67 -7.95
C GLU A 15 3.20 10.62 -7.48
N MET A 16 3.45 10.92 -6.22
CA MET A 16 4.79 10.85 -5.65
C MET A 16 5.32 9.42 -5.65
N ILE A 17 4.50 8.45 -5.21
CA ILE A 17 4.87 7.04 -5.20
C ILE A 17 5.21 6.57 -6.61
N GLU A 18 4.36 6.89 -7.59
CA GLU A 18 4.60 6.51 -8.97
C GLU A 18 5.92 7.11 -9.50
N SER A 19 6.15 8.39 -9.25
CA SER A 19 7.37 9.05 -9.70
C SER A 19 8.63 8.41 -9.13
N ILE A 20 8.61 8.06 -7.85
CA ILE A 20 9.75 7.43 -7.18
C ILE A 20 9.99 6.04 -7.74
N LEU A 21 8.96 5.23 -7.81
CA LEU A 21 9.11 3.81 -8.15
C LEU A 21 9.32 3.58 -9.65
N ASN A 22 8.81 4.45 -10.50
CA ASN A 22 9.08 4.36 -11.94
C ASN A 22 10.56 4.52 -12.27
N LYS A 23 11.28 5.32 -11.47
CA LYS A 23 12.74 5.48 -11.65
C LYS A 23 13.48 4.18 -11.39
N ASP A 24 12.92 3.28 -10.59
CA ASP A 24 13.51 1.97 -10.33
C ASP A 24 12.96 0.89 -11.28
N GLY A 25 12.19 1.29 -12.29
CA GLY A 25 11.66 0.37 -13.29
C GLY A 25 10.38 -0.35 -12.91
N HIS A 26 9.73 0.04 -11.81
CA HIS A 26 8.47 -0.57 -11.40
C HIS A 26 7.28 0.05 -12.13
N LEU A 27 6.24 -0.75 -12.34
CA LEU A 27 4.96 -0.26 -12.88
C LEU A 27 3.99 -0.06 -11.71
N VAL A 28 3.46 1.14 -11.57
CA VAL A 28 2.57 1.49 -10.47
C VAL A 28 1.17 1.74 -11.01
N THR A 29 0.19 1.00 -10.47
CA THR A 29 -1.24 1.26 -10.70
C THR A 29 -1.77 2.02 -9.49
N LYS A 30 -2.36 3.17 -9.73
CA LYS A 30 -2.85 4.08 -8.69
C LYS A 30 -4.36 3.94 -8.56
N VAL A 31 -4.85 3.76 -7.32
CA VAL A 31 -6.28 3.73 -7.01
C VAL A 31 -6.55 4.69 -5.87
N SER A 32 -7.29 5.76 -6.15
CA SER A 32 -7.65 6.76 -5.14
C SER A 32 -8.97 6.44 -4.43
N ASN A 33 -9.77 5.55 -4.99
CA ASN A 33 -11.03 5.10 -4.38
C ASN A 33 -10.97 3.59 -4.22
N PRO A 34 -10.80 3.07 -2.99
CA PRO A 34 -10.68 1.64 -2.75
C PRO A 34 -11.89 0.82 -3.20
N LEU A 35 -13.07 1.44 -3.35
CA LEU A 35 -14.24 0.76 -3.88
C LEU A 35 -14.08 0.39 -5.37
N LYS A 36 -13.10 0.99 -6.04
CA LYS A 36 -12.81 0.72 -7.45
C LYS A 36 -11.70 -0.32 -7.66
N ILE A 37 -11.21 -0.92 -6.60
CA ILE A 37 -10.22 -1.99 -6.72
C ILE A 37 -10.86 -3.19 -7.40
N ASN A 38 -10.23 -3.68 -8.47
CA ASN A 38 -10.68 -4.90 -9.11
C ASN A 38 -10.08 -6.10 -8.37
N MET A 39 -10.87 -6.70 -7.48
CA MET A 39 -10.43 -7.81 -6.64
C MET A 39 -10.00 -9.03 -7.45
N GLU A 40 -10.56 -9.23 -8.63
CA GLU A 40 -10.22 -10.36 -9.48
C GLU A 40 -8.83 -10.25 -10.10
N GLU A 41 -8.29 -9.04 -10.17
CA GLU A 41 -6.98 -8.78 -10.76
C GLU A 41 -5.86 -8.59 -9.74
N LEU A 42 -6.17 -8.66 -8.44
CA LEU A 42 -5.16 -8.45 -7.38
C LEU A 42 -3.98 -9.40 -7.46
N HIS A 43 -4.21 -10.62 -7.93
CA HIS A 43 -3.14 -11.63 -8.07
C HIS A 43 -2.06 -11.23 -9.09
N ARG A 44 -2.31 -10.21 -9.90
CA ARG A 44 -1.35 -9.74 -10.92
C ARG A 44 -0.28 -8.83 -10.36
N TYR A 45 -0.46 -8.35 -9.13
CA TYR A 45 0.50 -7.44 -8.51
C TYR A 45 1.55 -8.21 -7.73
N ASP A 46 2.76 -7.66 -7.73
CA ASP A 46 3.88 -8.21 -6.98
C ASP A 46 3.99 -7.61 -5.59
N LEU A 47 3.33 -6.47 -5.36
CA LEU A 47 3.33 -5.77 -4.09
C LEU A 47 2.14 -4.81 -4.04
N ILE A 48 1.56 -4.64 -2.85
CA ILE A 48 0.45 -3.73 -2.62
C ILE A 48 0.80 -2.73 -1.52
N LEU A 49 0.67 -1.45 -1.83
CA LEU A 49 0.77 -0.35 -0.86
C LEU A 49 -0.65 0.09 -0.53
N LEU A 50 -1.00 0.09 0.75
CA LEU A 50 -2.36 0.35 1.19
C LEU A 50 -2.40 1.39 2.30
N ASP A 51 -3.01 2.55 2.02
CA ASP A 51 -3.29 3.54 3.04
C ASP A 51 -4.43 3.02 3.94
N ILE A 52 -4.21 3.02 5.25
CA ILE A 52 -5.20 2.53 6.21
C ILE A 52 -6.09 3.63 6.77
N MET A 53 -5.78 4.89 6.49
CA MET A 53 -6.52 6.04 7.02
C MET A 53 -7.32 6.74 5.92
N MET A 54 -8.25 6.02 5.31
CA MET A 54 -9.11 6.57 4.28
C MET A 54 -10.53 6.80 4.81
N PRO A 55 -11.14 7.97 4.53
CA PRO A 55 -12.50 8.26 5.00
C PRO A 55 -13.52 7.23 4.51
N GLY A 56 -14.36 6.77 5.42
CA GLY A 56 -15.46 5.86 5.09
C GLY A 56 -15.05 4.42 4.84
N ILE A 57 -13.78 4.09 4.96
CA ILE A 57 -13.28 2.74 4.72
C ILE A 57 -12.32 2.35 5.83
N ASP A 58 -12.53 1.15 6.37
CA ASP A 58 -11.61 0.56 7.32
C ASP A 58 -10.49 -0.13 6.54
N GLY A 59 -9.29 0.47 6.57
CA GLY A 59 -8.12 -0.06 5.87
C GLY A 59 -7.68 -1.42 6.40
N PHE A 60 -7.91 -1.71 7.66
CA PHE A 60 -7.59 -3.02 8.23
C PHE A 60 -8.51 -4.11 7.69
N GLU A 61 -9.81 -3.82 7.60
CA GLU A 61 -10.77 -4.75 7.03
C GLU A 61 -10.47 -4.99 5.55
N LEU A 62 -10.13 -3.94 4.83
CA LEU A 62 -9.74 -4.06 3.43
C LEU A 62 -8.48 -4.92 3.27
N CYS A 63 -7.48 -4.72 4.13
CA CYS A 63 -6.26 -5.54 4.12
C CYS A 63 -6.57 -7.01 4.35
N LYS A 64 -7.44 -7.31 5.29
CA LYS A 64 -7.85 -8.68 5.60
C LYS A 64 -8.48 -9.35 4.38
N ARG A 65 -9.35 -8.62 3.67
CA ARG A 65 -9.98 -9.13 2.45
C ARG A 65 -8.97 -9.35 1.33
N ILE A 66 -8.05 -8.41 1.15
CA ILE A 66 -6.99 -8.51 0.14
C ILE A 66 -6.05 -9.67 0.47
N ARG A 67 -5.67 -9.82 1.74
CA ARG A 67 -4.76 -10.89 2.17
C ARG A 67 -5.28 -12.28 1.82
N ALA A 68 -6.60 -12.46 1.88
CA ALA A 68 -7.21 -13.74 1.51
C ALA A 68 -7.10 -14.07 0.03
N LEU A 69 -6.81 -13.08 -0.81
CA LEU A 69 -6.80 -13.22 -2.27
C LEU A 69 -5.41 -13.22 -2.89
N VAL A 70 -4.37 -12.79 -2.15
CA VAL A 70 -3.03 -12.62 -2.70
C VAL A 70 -1.97 -13.19 -1.77
N ASP A 71 -0.83 -13.57 -2.36
CA ASP A 71 0.35 -14.00 -1.61
C ASP A 71 1.45 -12.95 -1.58
N CYS A 72 1.31 -11.89 -2.37
CA CYS A 72 2.33 -10.85 -2.46
C CYS A 72 2.41 -10.02 -1.17
N PRO A 73 3.53 -9.32 -0.94
CA PRO A 73 3.64 -8.43 0.21
C PRO A 73 2.61 -7.30 0.19
N ILE A 74 2.07 -7.00 1.37
CA ILE A 74 1.18 -5.86 1.60
C ILE A 74 1.86 -4.93 2.60
N LEU A 75 2.09 -3.67 2.20
CA LEU A 75 2.69 -2.65 3.05
C LEU A 75 1.67 -1.56 3.34
N PHE A 76 1.51 -1.22 4.62
CA PHE A 76 0.65 -0.11 5.01
C PHE A 76 1.36 1.24 4.85
N LEU A 77 0.59 2.23 4.41
CA LEU A 77 0.96 3.63 4.49
C LEU A 77 0.19 4.22 5.67
N THR A 78 0.87 4.83 6.63
CA THR A 78 0.23 5.27 7.87
C THR A 78 0.88 6.51 8.46
N ALA A 79 0.12 7.30 9.25
CA ALA A 79 0.67 8.39 10.03
C ALA A 79 1.40 7.85 11.26
N LYS A 80 2.45 8.57 11.70
CA LYS A 80 3.27 8.13 12.86
C LYS A 80 2.48 7.97 14.15
N THR A 81 1.33 8.62 14.26
CA THR A 81 0.51 8.59 15.46
C THR A 81 -0.33 7.32 15.60
N GLU A 82 -0.26 6.42 14.61
CA GLU A 82 -1.10 5.22 14.54
C GLU A 82 -0.36 3.95 14.98
N GLU A 83 0.57 4.06 15.93
CA GLU A 83 1.42 2.94 16.32
C GLU A 83 0.63 1.73 16.84
N ASN A 84 -0.40 1.95 17.68
CA ASN A 84 -1.23 0.86 18.17
C ASN A 84 -2.02 0.18 17.07
N SER A 85 -2.47 0.96 16.10
CA SER A 85 -3.18 0.45 14.92
C SER A 85 -2.25 -0.38 14.03
N LEU A 86 -0.97 -0.03 13.97
CA LEU A 86 0.03 -0.79 13.20
C LEU A 86 0.21 -2.21 13.72
N VAL A 87 0.26 -2.38 15.04
CA VAL A 87 0.37 -3.71 15.63
C VAL A 87 -0.82 -4.58 15.21
N ASN A 88 -2.03 -4.02 15.25
CA ASN A 88 -3.22 -4.72 14.79
C ASN A 88 -3.16 -5.04 13.30
N GLY A 89 -2.69 -4.10 12.48
CA GLY A 89 -2.58 -4.30 11.04
C GLY A 89 -1.62 -5.40 10.67
N LEU A 90 -0.46 -5.45 11.32
CA LEU A 90 0.53 -6.50 11.08
C LEU A 90 -0.01 -7.88 11.47
N SER A 91 -0.78 -7.96 12.54
CA SER A 91 -1.40 -9.21 12.95
C SER A 91 -2.54 -9.66 12.01
N LEU A 92 -3.08 -8.74 11.20
CA LEU A 92 -4.12 -9.05 10.19
C LEU A 92 -3.55 -9.43 8.82
N GLY A 93 -2.22 -9.48 8.68
CA GLY A 93 -1.59 -10.00 7.48
C GLY A 93 -0.78 -9.03 6.65
N ALA A 94 -0.57 -7.79 7.12
CA ALA A 94 0.39 -6.90 6.47
C ALA A 94 1.81 -7.35 6.77
N ASP A 95 2.70 -7.17 5.81
CA ASP A 95 4.10 -7.61 5.94
C ASP A 95 4.99 -6.53 6.53
N ASP A 96 4.63 -5.25 6.37
CA ASP A 96 5.43 -4.13 6.84
C ASP A 96 4.57 -2.86 6.78
N TYR A 97 5.15 -1.73 7.17
CA TYR A 97 4.50 -0.43 7.07
C TYR A 97 5.51 0.66 6.74
N ILE A 98 5.00 1.78 6.22
CA ILE A 98 5.77 2.98 5.93
C ILE A 98 5.05 4.15 6.54
N SER A 99 5.73 4.90 7.42
CA SER A 99 5.14 6.06 8.08
C SER A 99 5.13 7.28 7.17
N LYS A 100 4.02 8.00 7.13
CA LYS A 100 3.92 9.30 6.46
C LYS A 100 4.36 10.41 7.41
N PRO A 101 5.07 11.44 6.94
CA PRO A 101 5.68 11.55 5.62
C PRO A 101 6.88 10.61 5.48
N PHE A 102 7.01 9.97 4.33
CA PHE A 102 8.14 9.08 4.08
C PHE A 102 9.15 9.73 3.14
N GLY A 103 10.43 9.37 3.30
CA GLY A 103 11.46 9.80 2.38
C GLY A 103 11.57 8.87 1.18
N VAL A 104 12.18 9.39 0.11
CA VAL A 104 12.43 8.60 -1.11
C VAL A 104 13.24 7.34 -0.80
N MET A 105 14.29 7.48 0.00
CA MET A 105 15.17 6.37 0.33
C MET A 105 14.45 5.30 1.15
N GLU A 106 13.61 5.71 2.10
CA GLU A 106 12.84 4.76 2.92
C GLU A 106 11.86 3.96 2.06
N LEU A 107 11.11 4.64 1.20
CA LEU A 107 10.16 3.98 0.31
C LEU A 107 10.86 2.95 -0.57
N ARG A 108 11.96 3.35 -1.21
CA ARG A 108 12.73 2.47 -2.08
C ARG A 108 13.29 1.27 -1.33
N ALA A 109 13.82 1.50 -0.14
CA ALA A 109 14.40 0.42 0.68
C ALA A 109 13.35 -0.61 1.06
N ARG A 110 12.15 -0.17 1.46
CA ARG A 110 11.06 -1.07 1.84
C ARG A 110 10.54 -1.88 0.65
N ILE A 111 10.38 -1.23 -0.50
CA ILE A 111 9.85 -1.87 -1.71
C ILE A 111 10.84 -2.90 -2.26
N ASN A 112 12.14 -2.61 -2.19
CA ASN A 112 13.17 -3.47 -2.76
C ASN A 112 13.74 -4.52 -1.78
N ALA A 113 13.14 -4.60 -0.62
CA ALA A 113 13.57 -5.56 0.41
C ALA A 113 13.18 -7.01 0.07
#